data_1105d9e8cc2f6567db62450722070c49
#
_entry.id   1105d9e8cc2f6567db62450722070c49
#
_cell.length_a   1.000
_cell.length_b   1.000
_cell.length_c   1.000
_cell.angle_alpha   90.00
_cell.angle_beta   90.00
_cell.angle_gamma   90.00
#
_symmetry.space_group_name_H-M   'P 1'
#
loop_
_entity.id
_entity.type
_entity.pdbx_description
1 polymer ?
#
loop_
_entity_poly.entity_id
_entity_poly.type
_entity_poly.pdbx_seq_one_letter_code
_entity_poly.pdbx_strand_id
1 'polypeptide(L)'
;MSIQNENDVSTIDSTKEDSINNLFGLTSEVETEIKFCVKNNHKKRLLFLFDLLHPADQADMLERLSKDQLDNCLRLLSKRLDPETLVYLEDTVQEDVIKGIGPNAIAKALPELNTDDEVEILENLQEDQRDTIIKKLPKADRILVELSLIHI
;
A
#
# COMPACT_ATOMS: atom_id res chain seq x y z
N MET A 1 -0.14 -2.93 55.05
CA MET A 1 -0.70 -2.16 54.28
C MET A 1 -0.62 -2.45 52.85
N SER A 2 -1.42 -2.00 52.19
CA SER A 2 -1.74 -2.21 50.88
C SER A 2 -0.67 -2.16 49.86
N ILE A 3 -0.38 -3.15 49.29
CA ILE A 3 0.61 -3.23 48.40
C ILE A 3 0.31 -3.89 47.21
N GLN A 4 -0.48 -3.59 46.44
CA GLN A 4 -0.78 -4.39 45.41
C GLN A 4 -0.95 -3.83 44.15
N ASN A 5 -0.32 -3.10 43.50
CA ASN A 5 -0.62 -2.50 42.23
C ASN A 5 0.31 -2.88 41.11
N GLU A 6 1.11 -3.93 41.31
CA GLU A 6 1.99 -4.39 40.25
C GLU A 6 1.23 -4.97 39.03
N ASN A 7 0.06 -5.51 39.26
CA ASN A 7 -0.78 -6.06 38.18
C ASN A 7 -1.49 -4.97 37.35
N ASP A 8 -1.74 -3.81 37.94
CA ASP A 8 -2.39 -2.72 37.23
C ASP A 8 -1.48 -2.03 36.23
N VAL A 9 -0.18 -2.04 36.49
CA VAL A 9 0.79 -1.40 35.57
C VAL A 9 0.92 -2.16 34.27
N SER A 10 0.92 -3.49 34.31
CA SER A 10 1.00 -4.29 33.09
C SER A 10 -0.27 -4.19 32.23
N THR A 11 -1.42 -4.05 32.87
CA THR A 11 -2.69 -3.88 32.18
C THR A 11 -2.78 -2.50 31.52
N ILE A 12 -2.22 -1.49 32.16
CA ILE A 12 -2.18 -0.13 31.60
C ILE A 12 -1.28 -0.05 30.38
N ASP A 13 -0.16 -0.76 30.38
CA ASP A 13 0.77 -0.76 29.25
C ASP A 13 0.18 -1.45 28.02
N SER A 14 -0.48 -2.59 28.18
CA SER A 14 -1.13 -3.26 27.05
C SER A 14 -2.30 -2.42 26.49
N THR A 15 -3.03 -1.73 27.34
CA THR A 15 -4.09 -0.83 26.90
C THR A 15 -3.55 0.37 26.14
N LYS A 16 -2.38 0.88 26.52
CA LYS A 16 -1.71 1.96 25.79
C LYS A 16 -1.21 1.51 24.44
N GLU A 17 -0.64 0.32 24.35
CA GLU A 17 -0.19 -0.23 23.08
C GLU A 17 -1.36 -0.45 22.13
N ASP A 18 -2.46 -1.00 22.63
CA ASP A 18 -3.67 -1.18 21.83
C ASP A 18 -4.25 0.17 21.39
N SER A 19 -4.20 1.18 22.26
CA SER A 19 -4.66 2.52 21.93
C SER A 19 -3.78 3.19 20.88
N ILE A 20 -2.48 2.99 20.96
CA ILE A 20 -1.52 3.52 19.97
C ILE A 20 -1.71 2.81 18.64
N ASN A 21 -1.86 1.51 18.64
CA ASN A 21 -2.11 0.73 17.43
C ASN A 21 -3.44 1.13 16.79
N ASN A 22 -4.47 1.39 17.58
CA ASN A 22 -5.75 1.86 17.09
C ASN A 22 -5.70 3.31 16.56
N LEU A 23 -4.76 4.13 17.07
CA LEU A 23 -4.57 5.49 16.59
C LEU A 23 -3.97 5.55 15.19
N PHE A 24 -3.08 4.62 14.85
CA PHE A 24 -2.34 4.61 13.59
C PHE A 24 -2.82 3.53 12.61
N GLY A 25 -3.79 2.69 13.02
CA GLY A 25 -4.40 1.71 12.16
C GLY A 25 -5.56 2.27 11.36
N LEU A 26 -6.12 1.46 10.47
CA LEU A 26 -7.29 1.84 9.68
C LEU A 26 -8.57 1.68 10.53
N THR A 27 -8.92 2.72 11.25
CA THR A 27 -10.16 2.78 12.01
C THR A 27 -11.29 3.35 11.14
N SER A 28 -12.54 3.25 11.59
CA SER A 28 -13.66 3.85 10.84
C SER A 28 -13.55 5.36 10.75
N GLU A 29 -12.97 6.01 11.74
CA GLU A 29 -12.74 7.46 11.72
C GLU A 29 -11.70 7.83 10.67
N VAL A 30 -10.59 7.09 10.58
CA VAL A 30 -9.55 7.32 9.57
C VAL A 30 -10.10 7.06 8.18
N GLU A 31 -10.85 5.97 7.99
CA GLU A 31 -11.49 5.66 6.71
C GLU A 31 -12.41 6.79 6.25
N THR A 32 -13.27 7.28 7.16
CA THR A 32 -14.18 8.38 6.86
C THR A 32 -13.43 9.65 6.48
N GLU A 33 -12.36 9.96 7.21
CA GLU A 33 -11.53 11.13 6.95
C GLU A 33 -10.80 11.04 5.61
N ILE A 34 -10.29 9.87 5.28
CA ILE A 34 -9.62 9.64 3.98
C ILE A 34 -10.62 9.80 2.84
N LYS A 35 -11.81 9.22 2.96
CA LYS A 35 -12.86 9.37 1.95
C LYS A 35 -13.27 10.83 1.75
N PHE A 36 -13.35 11.59 2.85
CA PHE A 36 -13.61 13.02 2.80
C PHE A 36 -12.49 13.76 2.05
N CYS A 37 -11.24 13.46 2.33
CA CYS A 37 -10.09 14.06 1.65
C CYS A 37 -10.09 13.76 0.15
N VAL A 38 -10.42 12.53 -0.22
CA VAL A 38 -10.50 12.11 -1.63
C VAL A 38 -11.62 12.89 -2.34
N LYS A 39 -12.78 13.00 -1.71
CA LYS A 39 -13.93 13.69 -2.28
C LYS A 39 -13.66 15.19 -2.47
N ASN A 40 -12.97 15.81 -1.53
CA ASN A 40 -12.77 17.26 -1.50
C ASN A 40 -11.37 17.67 -1.98
N ASN A 41 -10.60 16.77 -2.53
CA ASN A 41 -9.27 17.03 -3.06
C ASN A 41 -8.29 17.64 -2.03
N HIS A 42 -8.37 17.19 -0.79
CA HIS A 42 -7.48 17.63 0.28
C HIS A 42 -6.18 16.81 0.25
N LYS A 43 -5.29 17.15 -0.65
CA LYS A 43 -4.06 16.40 -0.92
C LYS A 43 -3.13 16.29 0.28
N LYS A 44 -2.83 17.40 0.93
CA LYS A 44 -1.87 17.41 2.06
C LYS A 44 -2.34 16.53 3.20
N ARG A 45 -3.61 16.62 3.56
CA ARG A 45 -4.18 15.83 4.64
C ARG A 45 -4.23 14.36 4.26
N LEU A 46 -4.58 14.06 3.02
CA LEU A 46 -4.60 12.68 2.51
C LEU A 46 -3.21 12.04 2.61
N LEU A 47 -2.18 12.74 2.15
CA LEU A 47 -0.79 12.26 2.23
C LEU A 47 -0.37 12.01 3.68
N PHE A 48 -0.70 12.93 4.58
CA PHE A 48 -0.41 12.79 6.00
C PHE A 48 -1.06 11.53 6.58
N LEU A 49 -2.34 11.32 6.30
CA LEU A 49 -3.07 10.15 6.80
C LEU A 49 -2.55 8.83 6.23
N PHE A 50 -2.24 8.80 4.92
CA PHE A 50 -1.68 7.61 4.29
C PHE A 50 -0.30 7.27 4.85
N ASP A 51 0.55 8.26 5.09
CA ASP A 51 1.89 8.03 5.65
C ASP A 51 1.85 7.44 7.06
N LEU A 52 0.76 7.64 7.80
CA LEU A 52 0.58 7.04 9.13
C LEU A 52 0.16 5.58 9.08
N LEU A 53 -0.37 5.12 7.94
CA LEU A 53 -0.86 3.75 7.81
C LEU A 53 0.26 2.79 7.41
N HIS A 54 0.23 1.59 7.99
CA HIS A 54 1.05 0.47 7.53
C HIS A 54 0.64 0.10 6.10
N PRO A 55 1.56 -0.41 5.25
CA PRO A 55 1.21 -0.82 3.87
C PRO A 55 0.00 -1.76 3.77
N ALA A 56 -0.17 -2.68 4.70
CA ALA A 56 -1.35 -3.56 4.73
C ALA A 56 -2.66 -2.77 4.93
N ASP A 57 -2.63 -1.74 5.77
CA ASP A 57 -3.79 -0.88 6.01
C ASP A 57 -4.02 0.09 4.84
N GLN A 58 -2.97 0.54 4.19
CA GLN A 58 -3.09 1.31 2.95
C GLN A 58 -3.79 0.50 1.86
N ALA A 59 -3.40 -0.76 1.69
CA ALA A 59 -4.03 -1.66 0.74
C ALA A 59 -5.51 -1.87 1.06
N ASP A 60 -5.82 -2.11 2.33
CA ASP A 60 -7.19 -2.29 2.80
C ASP A 60 -8.04 -1.04 2.53
N MET A 61 -7.49 0.14 2.77
CA MET A 61 -8.16 1.41 2.48
C MET A 61 -8.46 1.56 0.98
N LEU A 62 -7.48 1.28 0.12
CA LEU A 62 -7.67 1.37 -1.33
C LEU A 62 -8.75 0.40 -1.82
N GLU A 63 -8.83 -0.79 -1.24
CA GLU A 63 -9.85 -1.79 -1.59
C GLU A 63 -11.27 -1.38 -1.19
N ARG A 64 -11.40 -0.46 -0.24
CA ARG A 64 -12.71 0.07 0.22
C ARG A 64 -13.21 1.24 -0.60
N LEU A 65 -12.42 1.76 -1.52
CA LEU A 65 -12.81 2.86 -2.39
C LEU A 65 -13.53 2.33 -3.63
N SER A 66 -14.50 3.11 -4.14
CA SER A 66 -15.08 2.85 -5.46
C SER A 66 -14.04 3.14 -6.53
N LYS A 67 -14.28 2.72 -7.76
CA LYS A 67 -13.32 2.94 -8.84
C LYS A 67 -13.01 4.43 -9.03
N ASP A 68 -14.02 5.28 -9.03
CA ASP A 68 -13.84 6.73 -9.19
C ASP A 68 -13.06 7.32 -8.00
N GLN A 69 -13.37 6.87 -6.78
CA GLN A 69 -12.65 7.29 -5.59
C GLN A 69 -11.20 6.84 -5.64
N LEU A 70 -10.95 5.61 -6.08
CA LEU A 70 -9.60 5.06 -6.22
C LEU A 70 -8.77 5.88 -7.21
N ASP A 71 -9.32 6.15 -8.38
CA ASP A 71 -8.63 6.96 -9.40
C ASP A 71 -8.27 8.34 -8.85
N ASN A 72 -9.20 8.99 -8.17
CA ASN A 72 -8.95 10.30 -7.58
C ASN A 72 -7.94 10.24 -6.44
N CYS A 73 -8.00 9.21 -5.61
CA CYS A 73 -7.05 8.99 -4.53
C CYS A 73 -5.63 8.83 -5.08
N LEU A 74 -5.44 7.98 -6.09
CA LEU A 74 -4.13 7.75 -6.71
C LEU A 74 -3.58 9.03 -7.35
N ARG A 75 -4.43 9.83 -7.97
CA ARG A 75 -4.03 11.13 -8.52
C ARG A 75 -3.55 12.07 -7.41
N LEU A 76 -4.24 12.12 -6.28
CA LEU A 76 -3.86 12.95 -5.15
C LEU A 76 -2.58 12.48 -4.46
N LEU A 77 -2.39 11.16 -4.38
CA LEU A 77 -1.18 10.57 -3.80
C LEU A 77 0.06 10.84 -4.66
N SER A 78 -0.13 11.20 -5.92
CA SER A 78 0.94 11.59 -6.85
C SER A 78 2.09 10.57 -6.90
N LYS A 79 1.74 9.29 -6.98
CA LYS A 79 2.72 8.19 -7.10
C LYS A 79 3.58 7.99 -5.85
N ARG A 80 3.13 8.46 -4.69
CA ARG A 80 3.86 8.31 -3.40
C ARG A 80 3.41 7.09 -2.59
N LEU A 81 2.82 6.12 -3.25
CA LEU A 81 2.40 4.90 -2.57
C LEU A 81 3.62 4.06 -2.21
N ASP A 82 3.61 3.49 -0.99
CA ASP A 82 4.65 2.57 -0.57
C ASP A 82 4.60 1.32 -1.47
N PRO A 83 5.72 0.89 -2.07
CA PRO A 83 5.73 -0.31 -2.92
C PRO A 83 5.19 -1.56 -2.21
N GLU A 84 5.43 -1.70 -0.91
CA GLU A 84 4.90 -2.82 -0.13
C GLU A 84 3.37 -2.88 -0.15
N THR A 85 2.69 -1.75 -0.32
CA THR A 85 1.23 -1.71 -0.43
C THR A 85 0.72 -2.56 -1.59
N LEU A 86 1.47 -2.59 -2.70
CA LEU A 86 1.10 -3.40 -3.87
C LEU A 86 1.02 -4.89 -3.54
N VAL A 87 1.89 -5.37 -2.65
CA VAL A 87 1.95 -6.78 -2.25
C VAL A 87 0.68 -7.23 -1.53
N TYR A 88 0.08 -6.32 -0.75
CA TYR A 88 -1.11 -6.63 0.07
C TYR A 88 -2.43 -6.48 -0.68
N LEU A 89 -2.42 -5.92 -1.89
CA LEU A 89 -3.65 -5.71 -2.66
C LEU A 89 -4.17 -7.00 -3.28
N GLU A 90 -5.49 -7.15 -3.36
CA GLU A 90 -6.12 -8.20 -4.13
C GLU A 90 -5.83 -7.99 -5.62
N ASP A 91 -5.78 -9.06 -6.39
CA ASP A 91 -5.33 -9.04 -7.80
C ASP A 91 -6.04 -8.00 -8.66
N THR A 92 -7.36 -7.89 -8.55
CA THR A 92 -8.13 -6.94 -9.35
C THR A 92 -7.84 -5.50 -8.98
N VAL A 93 -7.74 -5.20 -7.69
CA VAL A 93 -7.42 -3.85 -7.22
C VAL A 93 -5.96 -3.52 -7.50
N GLN A 94 -5.07 -4.49 -7.34
CA GLN A 94 -3.65 -4.35 -7.67
C GLN A 94 -3.47 -3.91 -9.14
N GLU A 95 -4.18 -4.55 -10.07
CA GLU A 95 -4.14 -4.19 -11.48
C GLU A 95 -4.63 -2.76 -11.70
N ASP A 96 -5.73 -2.36 -11.08
CA ASP A 96 -6.27 -1.01 -11.18
C ASP A 96 -5.31 0.04 -10.62
N VAL A 97 -4.68 -0.26 -9.48
CA VAL A 97 -3.70 0.63 -8.86
C VAL A 97 -2.47 0.79 -9.75
N ILE A 98 -1.98 -0.30 -10.32
CA ILE A 98 -0.82 -0.27 -11.22
C ILE A 98 -1.13 0.56 -12.47
N LYS A 99 -2.32 0.40 -13.04
CA LYS A 99 -2.76 1.23 -14.18
C LYS A 99 -2.84 2.71 -13.80
N GLY A 100 -3.39 3.00 -12.63
CA GLY A 100 -3.55 4.37 -12.14
C GLY A 100 -2.22 5.06 -11.86
N ILE A 101 -1.24 4.33 -11.34
CA ILE A 101 0.09 4.86 -11.06
C ILE A 101 0.90 5.04 -12.36
N GLY A 102 0.78 4.10 -13.27
CA GLY A 102 1.46 4.14 -14.56
C GLY A 102 2.79 3.39 -14.58
N PRO A 103 3.23 2.96 -15.78
CA PRO A 103 4.36 2.06 -15.92
C PRO A 103 5.71 2.65 -15.48
N ASN A 104 5.92 3.95 -15.64
CA ASN A 104 7.19 4.57 -15.25
C ASN A 104 7.41 4.52 -13.74
N ALA A 105 6.40 4.89 -12.97
CA ALA A 105 6.49 4.89 -11.51
C ALA A 105 6.50 3.47 -10.94
N ILE A 106 5.75 2.55 -11.53
CA ILE A 106 5.75 1.14 -11.13
C ILE A 106 7.12 0.52 -11.38
N ALA A 107 7.74 0.79 -12.53
CA ALA A 107 9.09 0.28 -12.84
C ALA A 107 10.15 0.80 -11.85
N LYS A 108 9.93 1.96 -11.24
CA LYS A 108 10.82 2.48 -10.19
C LYS A 108 10.51 1.86 -8.82
N ALA A 109 9.27 1.51 -8.56
CA ALA A 109 8.83 0.96 -7.28
C ALA A 109 9.15 -0.53 -7.12
N LEU A 110 8.92 -1.32 -8.16
CA LEU A 110 9.08 -2.78 -8.10
C LEU A 110 10.44 -3.25 -7.62
N PRO A 111 11.57 -2.66 -8.04
CA PRO A 111 12.89 -3.09 -7.57
C PRO A 111 13.12 -2.92 -6.06
N GLU A 112 12.30 -2.12 -5.38
CA GLU A 112 12.37 -1.97 -3.93
C GLU A 112 11.79 -3.18 -3.19
N LEU A 113 11.02 -4.01 -3.87
CA LEU A 113 10.47 -5.24 -3.34
C LEU A 113 11.47 -6.39 -3.50
N ASN A 114 11.26 -7.50 -2.77
CA ASN A 114 12.04 -8.69 -3.06
C ASN A 114 11.60 -9.25 -4.43
N THR A 115 12.48 -10.04 -5.04
CA THR A 115 12.27 -10.55 -6.41
C THR A 115 11.01 -11.43 -6.52
N ASP A 116 10.72 -12.22 -5.50
CA ASP A 116 9.54 -13.09 -5.50
C ASP A 116 8.24 -12.29 -5.56
N ASP A 117 8.13 -11.23 -4.78
CA ASP A 117 6.96 -10.35 -4.77
C ASP A 117 6.83 -9.60 -6.09
N GLU A 118 7.95 -9.10 -6.61
CA GLU A 118 7.99 -8.41 -7.89
C GLU A 118 7.51 -9.31 -9.03
N VAL A 119 7.99 -10.54 -9.09
CA VAL A 119 7.60 -11.51 -10.11
C VAL A 119 6.12 -11.86 -9.99
N GLU A 120 5.64 -12.08 -8.77
CA GLU A 120 4.22 -12.39 -8.54
C GLU A 120 3.31 -11.26 -9.04
N ILE A 121 3.66 -10.01 -8.76
CA ILE A 121 2.91 -8.85 -9.23
C ILE A 121 2.90 -8.82 -10.76
N LEU A 122 4.04 -9.01 -11.39
CA LEU A 122 4.16 -8.99 -12.86
C LEU A 122 3.36 -10.13 -13.51
N GLU A 123 3.34 -11.32 -12.91
CA GLU A 123 2.56 -12.45 -13.41
C GLU A 123 1.06 -12.19 -13.37
N ASN A 124 0.59 -11.41 -12.41
CA ASN A 124 -0.84 -11.09 -12.29
C ASN A 124 -1.31 -10.05 -13.30
N LEU A 125 -0.40 -9.38 -13.99
CA LEU A 125 -0.73 -8.38 -14.99
C LEU A 125 -0.98 -9.01 -16.35
N GLN A 126 -1.71 -8.30 -17.20
CA GLN A 126 -1.86 -8.68 -18.58
C GLN A 126 -0.53 -8.53 -19.32
N GLU A 127 -0.30 -9.34 -20.33
CA GLU A 127 0.97 -9.43 -21.05
C GLU A 127 1.47 -8.07 -21.54
N ASP A 128 0.61 -7.28 -22.16
CA ASP A 128 0.98 -5.96 -22.69
C ASP A 128 1.49 -5.03 -21.59
N GLN A 129 0.80 -5.00 -20.46
CA GLN A 129 1.15 -4.16 -19.32
C GLN A 129 2.44 -4.64 -18.68
N ARG A 130 2.58 -5.94 -18.49
CA ARG A 130 3.78 -6.57 -17.95
C ARG A 130 5.00 -6.25 -18.81
N ASP A 131 4.90 -6.44 -20.12
CA ASP A 131 6.00 -6.18 -21.05
C ASP A 131 6.42 -4.71 -21.03
N THR A 132 5.46 -3.81 -20.97
CA THR A 132 5.74 -2.36 -20.91
C THR A 132 6.53 -2.01 -19.64
N ILE A 133 6.15 -2.58 -18.50
CA ILE A 133 6.83 -2.34 -17.23
C ILE A 133 8.25 -2.94 -17.25
N ILE A 134 8.38 -4.20 -17.70
CA ILE A 134 9.66 -4.91 -17.75
C ILE A 134 10.68 -4.13 -18.58
N LYS A 135 10.28 -3.57 -19.71
CA LYS A 135 11.16 -2.76 -20.54
C LYS A 135 11.69 -1.51 -19.84
N LYS A 136 10.96 -1.02 -18.85
CA LYS A 136 11.32 0.19 -18.10
C LYS A 136 12.11 -0.09 -16.83
N LEU A 137 12.25 -1.35 -16.43
CA LEU A 137 13.02 -1.75 -15.27
C LEU A 137 14.52 -1.49 -15.48
N PRO A 138 15.26 -1.21 -14.39
CA PRO A 138 16.73 -1.18 -14.46
C PRO A 138 17.27 -2.50 -15.04
N LYS A 139 18.36 -2.43 -15.81
CA LYS A 139 18.88 -3.59 -16.54
C LYS A 139 19.13 -4.80 -15.66
N ALA A 140 19.77 -4.63 -14.52
CA ALA A 140 20.07 -5.73 -13.61
C ALA A 140 18.80 -6.40 -13.08
N ASP A 141 17.82 -5.58 -12.69
CA ASP A 141 16.55 -6.04 -12.18
C ASP A 141 15.74 -6.76 -13.27
N ARG A 142 15.73 -6.18 -14.48
CA ARG A 142 15.06 -6.77 -15.63
C ARG A 142 15.57 -8.18 -15.92
N ILE A 143 16.88 -8.38 -15.87
CA ILE A 143 17.49 -9.70 -16.10
C ILE A 143 17.01 -10.72 -15.06
N LEU A 144 17.01 -10.34 -13.77
CA LEU A 144 16.54 -11.21 -12.70
C LEU A 144 15.07 -11.60 -12.88
N VAL A 145 14.24 -10.63 -13.20
CA VAL A 145 12.82 -10.83 -13.41
C VAL A 145 12.56 -11.73 -14.63
N GLU A 146 13.22 -11.46 -15.75
CA GLU A 146 13.07 -12.25 -16.98
C GLU A 146 13.49 -13.69 -16.76
N LEU A 147 14.60 -13.93 -16.05
CA LEU A 147 15.05 -15.28 -15.73
C LEU A 147 14.04 -16.01 -14.82
N SER A 148 13.45 -15.31 -13.85
CA SER A 148 12.44 -15.89 -12.97
C SER A 148 11.16 -16.23 -13.72
N LEU A 149 10.74 -15.42 -14.67
CA LEU A 149 9.56 -15.67 -15.49
C LEU A 149 9.73 -16.85 -16.47
N ILE A 150 10.94 -17.10 -16.94
CA ILE A 150 11.23 -18.22 -17.84
C ILE A 150 11.09 -19.57 -17.13
N HIS A 151 11.35 -19.64 -15.83
CA HIS A 151 11.28 -20.88 -15.06
C HIS A 151 9.86 -21.31 -14.68
N ILE A 152 8.89 -20.61 -15.12
CA ILE A 152 7.49 -20.96 -14.95
C ILE A 152 6.97 -21.66 -16.18
#